data_f4cf5ad3f3906eebdfb29cc8080d6147
#
_entry.id   f4cf5ad3f3906eebdfb29cc8080d6147
#
_cell.length_a   1.000
_cell.length_b   1.000
_cell.length_c   1.000
_cell.angle_alpha   90.00
_cell.angle_beta   90.00
_cell.angle_gamma   90.00
#
_symmetry.space_group_name_H-M   'P 1'
#
loop_
_entity.id
_entity.type
_entity.pdbx_description
1 polymer ?
#
loop_
_entity_poly.entity_id
_entity_poly.type
_entity_poly.pdbx_seq_one_letter_code
_entity_poly.pdbx_strand_id
1 'polypeptide(L)'
;MQVYSANQQSKDAQAASEFNAEQTRKAANIKAGDDRENALRKQEQHRKYLGARRAQLLDKGNGIIEGGDADFLDEEVGNLELRIMDDSVRSQRAQAGYANQAFAYDFQAEQEQGSRGLKTAAAALQGFNSIAGSYQRGFGG
;
A
#
# COMPACT_ATOMS: atom_id res chain seq x y z
N MET A 1 7.37 -13.00 37.49
CA MET A 1 6.48 -13.47 36.42
C MET A 1 5.99 -12.37 35.45
N GLN A 2 5.76 -11.14 35.89
CA GLN A 2 5.24 -10.04 35.03
C GLN A 2 6.16 -9.62 33.85
N VAL A 3 7.48 -9.69 34.01
CA VAL A 3 8.43 -9.29 32.94
C VAL A 3 8.42 -10.25 31.77
N TYR A 4 8.18 -11.55 32.01
CA TYR A 4 8.13 -12.57 30.96
C TYR A 4 6.89 -12.38 30.07
N SER A 5 5.73 -12.06 30.66
CA SER A 5 4.50 -11.83 29.92
C SER A 5 4.55 -10.55 29.06
N ALA A 6 5.15 -9.47 29.56
CA ALA A 6 5.30 -8.22 28.81
C ALA A 6 6.22 -8.37 27.59
N ASN A 7 7.28 -9.18 27.70
CA ASN A 7 8.21 -9.45 26.60
C ASN A 7 7.57 -10.33 25.52
N GLN A 8 6.74 -11.30 25.91
CA GLN A 8 5.98 -12.14 25.01
C GLN A 8 4.97 -11.29 24.22
N GLN A 9 4.19 -10.48 24.93
CA GLN A 9 3.17 -9.61 24.33
C GLN A 9 3.77 -8.62 23.32
N SER A 10 4.96 -8.08 23.59
CA SER A 10 5.66 -7.19 22.65
C SER A 10 6.21 -7.95 21.43
N LYS A 11 6.62 -9.21 21.56
CA LYS A 11 7.00 -10.05 20.41
C LYS A 11 5.80 -10.36 19.52
N ASP A 12 4.67 -10.70 20.12
CA ASP A 12 3.44 -11.00 19.39
C ASP A 12 2.91 -9.76 18.66
N ALA A 13 3.00 -8.58 19.27
CA ALA A 13 2.63 -7.31 18.64
C ALA A 13 3.54 -6.97 17.44
N GLN A 14 4.85 -7.18 17.57
CA GLN A 14 5.80 -7.00 16.46
C GLN A 14 5.50 -7.97 15.33
N ALA A 15 5.34 -9.26 15.63
CA ALA A 15 5.03 -10.26 14.61
C ALA A 15 3.71 -9.96 13.89
N ALA A 16 2.70 -9.48 14.62
CA ALA A 16 1.44 -9.04 14.02
C ALA A 16 1.62 -7.82 13.09
N SER A 17 2.43 -6.83 13.48
CA SER A 17 2.71 -5.65 12.64
C SER A 17 3.50 -6.04 11.38
N GLU A 18 4.52 -6.87 11.49
CA GLU A 18 5.29 -7.40 10.34
C GLU A 18 4.40 -8.21 9.40
N PHE A 19 3.53 -9.07 9.94
CA PHE A 19 2.55 -9.82 9.16
C PHE A 19 1.59 -8.89 8.42
N ASN A 20 1.06 -7.86 9.08
CA ASN A 20 0.16 -6.88 8.46
C ASN A 20 0.87 -6.09 7.35
N ALA A 21 2.12 -5.70 7.55
CA ALA A 21 2.93 -5.04 6.52
C ALA A 21 3.10 -5.95 5.29
N GLU A 22 3.41 -7.23 5.50
CA GLU A 22 3.55 -8.20 4.42
C GLU A 22 2.24 -8.42 3.66
N GLN A 23 1.11 -8.58 4.37
CA GLN A 23 -0.21 -8.73 3.76
C GLN A 23 -0.59 -7.48 2.95
N THR A 24 -0.30 -6.28 3.47
CA THR A 24 -0.54 -5.03 2.76
C THR A 24 0.28 -4.94 1.47
N ARG A 25 1.56 -5.35 1.49
CA ARG A 25 2.40 -5.41 0.28
C ARG A 25 1.90 -6.43 -0.74
N LYS A 26 1.45 -7.61 -0.29
CA LYS A 26 0.84 -8.62 -1.17
C LYS A 26 -0.45 -8.08 -1.82
N ALA A 27 -1.32 -7.45 -1.04
CA ALA A 27 -2.53 -6.82 -1.55
C ALA A 27 -2.24 -5.72 -2.58
N ALA A 28 -1.20 -4.90 -2.33
CA ALA A 28 -0.74 -3.87 -3.26
C ALA A 28 -0.27 -4.47 -4.60
N ASN A 29 0.51 -5.55 -4.55
CA ASN A 29 1.02 -6.23 -5.75
C ASN A 29 -0.10 -6.86 -6.58
N ILE A 30 -1.07 -7.53 -5.93
CA ILE A 30 -2.26 -8.08 -6.59
C ILE A 30 -3.04 -6.96 -7.26
N LYS A 31 -3.34 -5.90 -6.51
CA LYS A 31 -4.07 -4.74 -7.04
C LYS A 31 -3.36 -4.08 -8.21
N ALA A 32 -2.05 -3.93 -8.16
CA ALA A 32 -1.25 -3.39 -9.26
C ALA A 32 -1.31 -4.29 -10.51
N GLY A 33 -1.33 -5.60 -10.33
CA GLY A 33 -1.52 -6.58 -11.41
C GLY A 33 -2.90 -6.44 -12.07
N ASP A 34 -3.95 -6.42 -11.26
CA ASP A 34 -5.34 -6.26 -11.71
C ASP A 34 -5.56 -4.92 -12.44
N ASP A 35 -5.01 -3.83 -11.92
CA ASP A 35 -5.11 -2.50 -12.53
C ASP A 35 -4.41 -2.46 -13.89
N ARG A 36 -3.24 -3.12 -14.02
CA ARG A 36 -2.52 -3.24 -15.29
C ARG A 36 -3.32 -4.05 -16.32
N GLU A 37 -3.87 -5.19 -15.90
CA GLU A 37 -4.69 -6.01 -16.79
C GLU A 37 -5.95 -5.28 -17.25
N ASN A 38 -6.64 -4.59 -16.35
CA ASN A 38 -7.81 -3.77 -16.66
C ASN A 38 -7.46 -2.62 -17.61
N ALA A 39 -6.29 -1.97 -17.44
CA ALA A 39 -5.82 -0.92 -18.35
C ALA A 39 -5.60 -1.48 -19.77
N LEU A 40 -4.95 -2.65 -19.90
CA LEU A 40 -4.73 -3.29 -21.19
C LEU A 40 -6.05 -3.67 -21.86
N ARG A 41 -7.00 -4.26 -21.14
CA ARG A 41 -8.34 -4.59 -21.66
C ARG A 41 -9.09 -3.34 -22.15
N LYS A 42 -9.04 -2.24 -21.39
CA LYS A 42 -9.64 -0.96 -21.80
C LYS A 42 -8.98 -0.43 -23.08
N GLN A 43 -7.65 -0.43 -23.16
CA GLN A 43 -6.94 0.01 -24.37
C GLN A 43 -7.35 -0.82 -25.61
N GLU A 44 -7.47 -2.14 -25.45
CA GLU A 44 -7.91 -3.01 -26.55
C GLU A 44 -9.36 -2.70 -26.95
N GLN A 45 -10.27 -2.54 -26.01
CA GLN A 45 -11.66 -2.15 -26.28
C GLN A 45 -11.73 -0.79 -26.99
N HIS A 46 -10.94 0.20 -26.58
CA HIS A 46 -10.88 1.51 -27.20
C HIS A 46 -10.34 1.41 -28.64
N ARG A 47 -9.28 0.62 -28.85
CA ARG A 47 -8.75 0.39 -30.22
C ARG A 47 -9.80 -0.24 -31.14
N LYS A 48 -10.53 -1.25 -30.65
CA LYS A 48 -11.63 -1.88 -31.40
C LYS A 48 -12.76 -0.91 -31.70
N TYR A 49 -13.16 -0.11 -30.71
CA TYR A 49 -14.19 0.90 -30.86
C TYR A 49 -13.83 1.95 -31.91
N LEU A 50 -12.63 2.55 -31.79
CA LEU A 50 -12.15 3.55 -32.75
C LEU A 50 -11.99 2.96 -34.15
N GLY A 51 -11.54 1.73 -34.28
CA GLY A 51 -11.45 1.01 -35.56
C GLY A 51 -12.82 0.82 -36.21
N ALA A 52 -13.82 0.38 -35.44
CA ALA A 52 -15.19 0.22 -35.92
C ALA A 52 -15.82 1.57 -36.31
N ARG A 53 -15.58 2.61 -35.50
CA ARG A 53 -16.09 3.95 -35.77
C ARG A 53 -15.50 4.55 -37.05
N ARG A 54 -14.16 4.39 -37.20
CA ARG A 54 -13.47 4.82 -38.41
C ARG A 54 -13.98 4.10 -39.66
N ALA A 55 -14.22 2.78 -39.57
CA ALA A 55 -14.80 2.02 -40.67
C ALA A 55 -16.19 2.51 -41.05
N GLN A 56 -17.06 2.82 -40.09
CA GLN A 56 -18.39 3.37 -40.33
C GLN A 56 -18.35 4.74 -41.04
N LEU A 57 -17.40 5.61 -40.67
CA LEU A 57 -17.25 6.92 -41.31
C LEU A 57 -16.71 6.80 -42.74
N LEU A 58 -15.76 5.90 -42.95
CA LEU A 58 -15.27 5.62 -44.32
C LEU A 58 -16.32 5.05 -45.24
N ASP A 59 -17.21 4.19 -44.72
CA ASP A 59 -18.32 3.63 -45.49
C ASP A 59 -19.35 4.71 -45.92
N LYS A 60 -19.63 5.64 -44.99
CA LYS A 60 -20.54 6.79 -45.28
C LYS A 60 -19.94 7.85 -46.19
N GLY A 61 -18.61 8.07 -46.13
CA GLY A 61 -17.89 9.13 -46.81
C GLY A 61 -17.21 8.71 -48.11
N ASN A 62 -17.62 7.60 -48.77
CA ASN A 62 -16.96 7.08 -50.00
C ASN A 62 -15.44 6.87 -49.81
N GLY A 63 -15.00 6.43 -48.64
CA GLY A 63 -13.61 6.15 -48.35
C GLY A 63 -12.78 7.34 -47.85
N ILE A 64 -13.39 8.50 -47.63
CA ILE A 64 -12.73 9.72 -47.14
C ILE A 64 -13.43 10.21 -45.87
N ILE A 65 -12.63 10.51 -44.84
CA ILE A 65 -13.11 11.14 -43.59
C ILE A 65 -12.70 12.61 -43.66
N GLU A 66 -13.62 13.51 -43.80
CA GLU A 66 -13.37 14.95 -43.94
C GLU A 66 -14.23 15.79 -42.98
N GLY A 67 -13.77 17.00 -42.67
CA GLY A 67 -14.52 18.01 -41.92
C GLY A 67 -14.89 17.56 -40.50
N GLY A 68 -16.15 17.76 -40.12
CA GLY A 68 -16.65 17.52 -38.77
C GLY A 68 -16.51 16.06 -38.29
N ASP A 69 -16.45 15.07 -39.18
CA ASP A 69 -16.24 13.68 -38.80
C ASP A 69 -14.76 13.39 -38.37
N ALA A 70 -13.80 14.10 -38.96
CA ALA A 70 -12.41 14.06 -38.55
C ALA A 70 -12.23 14.73 -37.18
N ASP A 71 -12.79 15.92 -36.99
CA ASP A 71 -12.76 16.66 -35.73
C ASP A 71 -13.41 15.86 -34.60
N PHE A 72 -14.52 15.18 -34.86
CA PHE A 72 -15.20 14.30 -33.92
C PHE A 72 -14.35 13.13 -33.52
N LEU A 73 -13.63 12.47 -34.44
CA LEU A 73 -12.70 11.36 -34.12
C LEU A 73 -11.54 11.84 -33.24
N ASP A 74 -10.97 13.00 -33.54
CA ASP A 74 -9.86 13.57 -32.75
C ASP A 74 -10.32 13.94 -31.34
N GLU A 75 -11.50 14.51 -31.17
CA GLU A 75 -12.09 14.76 -29.86
C GLU A 75 -12.34 13.47 -29.08
N GLU A 76 -12.84 12.43 -29.74
CA GLU A 76 -13.11 11.13 -29.11
C GLU A 76 -11.83 10.44 -28.68
N VAL A 77 -10.76 10.48 -29.49
CA VAL A 77 -9.42 10.00 -29.14
C VAL A 77 -8.89 10.77 -27.93
N GLY A 78 -8.95 12.09 -27.94
CA GLY A 78 -8.52 12.92 -26.81
C GLY A 78 -9.23 12.59 -25.50
N ASN A 79 -10.55 12.42 -25.56
CA ASN A 79 -11.36 12.02 -24.40
C ASN A 79 -10.98 10.63 -23.86
N LEU A 80 -10.65 9.67 -24.73
CA LEU A 80 -10.21 8.34 -24.34
C LEU A 80 -8.82 8.38 -23.69
N GLU A 81 -7.90 9.16 -24.23
CA GLU A 81 -6.56 9.35 -23.64
C GLU A 81 -6.65 9.97 -22.25
N LEU A 82 -7.49 10.99 -22.06
CA LEU A 82 -7.72 11.58 -20.74
C LEU A 82 -8.25 10.58 -19.72
N ARG A 83 -9.19 9.70 -20.12
CA ARG A 83 -9.71 8.64 -19.24
C ARG A 83 -8.64 7.62 -18.86
N ILE A 84 -7.79 7.20 -19.81
CA ILE A 84 -6.67 6.29 -19.53
C ILE A 84 -5.69 6.94 -18.56
N MET A 85 -5.38 8.22 -18.74
CA MET A 85 -4.50 8.97 -17.85
C MET A 85 -5.09 9.07 -16.43
N ASP A 86 -6.39 9.37 -16.31
CA ASP A 86 -7.10 9.47 -15.02
C ASP A 86 -7.09 8.13 -14.27
N ASP A 87 -7.34 7.02 -14.98
CA ASP A 87 -7.27 5.67 -14.42
C ASP A 87 -5.84 5.34 -13.93
N SER A 88 -4.80 5.75 -14.68
CA SER A 88 -3.41 5.54 -14.28
C SER A 88 -3.04 6.34 -13.02
N VAL A 89 -3.49 7.59 -12.93
CA VAL A 89 -3.29 8.43 -11.74
C VAL A 89 -4.00 7.85 -10.52
N ARG A 90 -5.22 7.33 -10.68
CA ARG A 90 -5.94 6.64 -9.60
C ARG A 90 -5.20 5.40 -9.12
N SER A 91 -4.69 4.59 -10.04
CA SER A 91 -3.89 3.40 -9.70
C SER A 91 -2.63 3.77 -8.93
N GLN A 92 -1.88 4.79 -9.39
CA GLN A 92 -0.69 5.28 -8.69
C GLN A 92 -1.00 5.79 -7.27
N ARG A 93 -2.11 6.53 -7.09
CA ARG A 93 -2.54 6.99 -5.76
C ARG A 93 -2.91 5.83 -4.84
N ALA A 94 -3.59 4.82 -5.36
CA ALA A 94 -3.92 3.62 -4.59
C ALA A 94 -2.65 2.87 -4.16
N GLN A 95 -1.66 2.70 -5.06
CA GLN A 95 -0.38 2.08 -4.73
C GLN A 95 0.41 2.86 -3.68
N ALA A 96 0.44 4.21 -3.79
CA ALA A 96 1.03 5.06 -2.77
C ALA A 96 0.34 4.91 -1.41
N GLY A 97 -0.99 4.75 -1.40
CA GLY A 97 -1.77 4.47 -0.18
C GLY A 97 -1.33 3.17 0.49
N TYR A 98 -1.19 2.08 -0.27
CA TYR A 98 -0.69 0.80 0.26
C TYR A 98 0.75 0.88 0.76
N ALA A 99 1.63 1.59 0.04
CA ALA A 99 3.01 1.80 0.45
C ALA A 99 3.09 2.56 1.79
N ASN A 100 2.30 3.62 1.95
CA ASN A 100 2.23 4.39 3.19
C ASN A 100 1.67 3.55 4.35
N GLN A 101 0.67 2.70 4.09
CA GLN A 101 0.11 1.81 5.10
C GLN A 101 1.11 0.74 5.52
N ALA A 102 1.82 0.13 4.59
CA ALA A 102 2.87 -0.84 4.90
C ALA A 102 4.00 -0.19 5.71
N PHE A 103 4.43 1.02 5.34
CA PHE A 103 5.42 1.79 6.09
C PHE A 103 4.96 2.09 7.52
N ALA A 104 3.68 2.42 7.73
CA ALA A 104 3.14 2.65 9.07
C ALA A 104 3.22 1.38 9.95
N TYR A 105 2.94 0.21 9.37
CA TYR A 105 3.09 -1.06 10.09
C TYR A 105 4.56 -1.39 10.39
N ASP A 106 5.47 -1.17 9.45
CA ASP A 106 6.91 -1.35 9.68
C ASP A 106 7.42 -0.43 10.80
N PHE A 107 7.05 0.84 10.76
CA PHE A 107 7.40 1.81 11.80
C PHE A 107 6.87 1.40 13.18
N GLN A 108 5.64 0.86 13.23
CA GLN A 108 5.05 0.35 14.45
C GLN A 108 5.84 -0.87 14.99
N ALA A 109 6.25 -1.78 14.09
CA ALA A 109 7.08 -2.92 14.45
C ALA A 109 8.45 -2.48 15.01
N GLU A 110 9.09 -1.48 14.40
CA GLU A 110 10.35 -0.91 14.88
C GLU A 110 10.20 -0.23 16.24
N GLN A 111 9.13 0.51 16.47
CA GLN A 111 8.83 1.12 17.77
C GLN A 111 8.67 0.06 18.88
N GLU A 112 7.96 -1.02 18.59
CA GLU A 112 7.81 -2.14 19.53
C GLU A 112 9.16 -2.80 19.83
N GLN A 113 10.03 -2.93 18.84
CA GLN A 113 11.39 -3.45 19.04
C GLN A 113 12.25 -2.49 19.89
N GLY A 114 12.23 -1.19 19.62
CA GLY A 114 12.97 -0.18 20.40
C GLY A 114 12.49 -0.08 21.85
N SER A 115 11.18 -0.17 22.08
CA SER A 115 10.60 -0.11 23.42
C SER A 115 10.97 -1.33 24.29
N ARG A 116 11.30 -2.48 23.69
CA ARG A 116 11.77 -3.68 24.41
C ARG A 116 13.06 -3.41 25.15
N GLY A 117 14.03 -2.79 24.50
CA GLY A 117 15.32 -2.46 25.11
C GLY A 117 15.16 -1.59 26.36
N LEU A 118 14.30 -0.58 26.28
CA LEU A 118 14.01 0.32 27.39
C LEU A 118 13.23 -0.38 28.53
N LYS A 119 12.22 -1.19 28.18
CA LYS A 119 11.45 -1.96 29.18
C LYS A 119 12.32 -2.99 29.89
N THR A 120 13.22 -3.66 29.17
CA THR A 120 14.14 -4.63 29.77
C THR A 120 15.17 -3.96 30.67
N ALA A 121 15.72 -2.81 30.26
CA ALA A 121 16.64 -2.03 31.09
C ALA A 121 15.97 -1.49 32.37
N ALA A 122 14.74 -0.97 32.25
CA ALA A 122 13.98 -0.50 33.39
C ALA A 122 13.62 -1.63 34.38
N ALA A 123 13.27 -2.82 33.87
CA ALA A 123 12.99 -3.98 34.71
C ALA A 123 14.25 -4.50 35.40
N ALA A 124 15.41 -4.46 34.74
CA ALA A 124 16.69 -4.80 35.35
C ALA A 124 17.05 -3.82 36.50
N LEU A 125 16.89 -2.52 36.28
CA LEU A 125 17.11 -1.49 37.31
C LEU A 125 16.17 -1.62 38.50
N GLN A 126 14.89 -1.95 38.28
CA GLN A 126 13.96 -2.25 39.37
C GLN A 126 14.35 -3.51 40.15
N GLY A 127 14.84 -4.55 39.47
CA GLY A 127 15.35 -5.75 40.11
C GLY A 127 16.57 -5.46 41.00
N PHE A 128 17.50 -4.65 40.56
CA PHE A 128 18.67 -4.23 41.35
C PHE A 128 18.28 -3.42 42.58
N ASN A 129 17.32 -2.49 42.49
CA ASN A 129 16.85 -1.71 43.61
C ASN A 129 16.13 -2.56 44.69
N SER A 130 15.41 -3.61 44.28
CA SER A 130 14.76 -4.52 45.23
C SER A 130 15.76 -5.39 46.00
N ILE A 131 16.85 -5.75 45.37
CA ILE A 131 17.93 -6.53 46.01
C ILE A 131 18.73 -5.64 46.95
N ALA A 132 19.07 -4.41 46.56
CA ALA A 132 19.77 -3.45 47.46
C ALA A 132 18.96 -3.10 48.68
N GLY A 133 17.62 -2.95 48.57
CA GLY A 133 16.73 -2.71 49.68
C GLY A 133 16.58 -3.87 50.68
N SER A 134 16.80 -5.10 50.22
CA SER A 134 16.76 -6.28 51.11
C SER A 134 18.07 -6.45 51.89
N TYR A 135 19.20 -6.03 51.37
CA TYR A 135 20.48 -6.04 52.08
C TYR A 135 20.54 -5.00 53.21
N GLN A 136 19.92 -3.84 53.05
CA GLN A 136 19.91 -2.84 54.14
C GLN A 136 19.02 -3.20 55.32
N ARG A 137 18.03 -4.08 55.17
CA ARG A 137 17.18 -4.55 56.26
C ARG A 137 17.76 -5.75 57.02
N GLY A 138 18.79 -6.40 56.52
CA GLY A 138 19.41 -7.58 57.14
C GLY A 138 20.55 -7.28 58.09
N PHE A 139 21.06 -6.04 58.19
CA PHE A 139 22.19 -5.65 59.05
C PHE A 139 21.86 -4.62 60.12
N GLY A 140 20.57 -4.40 60.43
CA GLY A 140 20.11 -3.48 61.46
C GLY A 140 19.31 -4.18 62.56
N GLY A 141 19.93 -5.19 63.20
CA GLY A 141 19.38 -5.88 64.36
C GLY A 141 20.46 -6.29 65.30
#